data_4765cf3b8c19db92936b21010a4970b2
#
_entry.id   4765cf3b8c19db92936b21010a4970b2
#
_cell.length_a   1.000
_cell.length_b   1.000
_cell.length_c   1.000
_cell.angle_alpha   90.00
_cell.angle_beta   90.00
_cell.angle_gamma   90.00
#
_symmetry.space_group_name_H-M   'P 1'
#
loop_
_entity.id
_entity.type
_entity.pdbx_description
1 polymer ?
#
loop_
_entity_poly.entity_id
_entity_poly.type
_entity_poly.pdbx_seq_one_letter_code
_entity_poly.pdbx_strand_id
1 'polypeptide(L)'
;MVGQDVATSSWLTITQEQVNLFAAATGDHQWIHTDPDKARAGPFGEPIAHGLLTLSLLPQFFASAFTVTSTRMGVNYGLNKVRFTSPVPVGSQLRAHLHLLEAAPLDNHGVQLTWQVKIERQGAEKPVCIAESLVRLYA
;
A
#
# COMPACT_ATOMS: atom_id res chain seq x y z
N MET A 1 -21.76 3.49 -4.18
CA MET A 1 -20.35 3.62 -3.80
C MET A 1 -19.39 3.39 -4.97
N VAL A 2 -19.77 2.57 -5.93
CA VAL A 2 -18.96 2.42 -7.16
C VAL A 2 -18.82 3.77 -7.86
N GLY A 3 -17.61 4.09 -8.31
CA GLY A 3 -17.29 5.36 -8.95
C GLY A 3 -17.02 6.51 -7.98
N GLN A 4 -16.92 6.23 -6.68
CA GLN A 4 -16.76 7.26 -5.65
C GLN A 4 -15.50 7.03 -4.80
N ASP A 5 -15.00 8.13 -4.25
CA ASP A 5 -14.02 8.06 -3.17
C ASP A 5 -14.75 7.59 -1.90
N VAL A 6 -14.34 6.44 -1.38
CA VAL A 6 -15.04 5.80 -0.27
C VAL A 6 -14.42 6.18 1.06
N ALA A 7 -13.10 6.18 1.14
CA ALA A 7 -12.41 6.40 2.42
C ALA A 7 -10.96 6.82 2.21
N THR A 8 -10.40 7.39 3.27
CA THR A 8 -8.97 7.70 3.38
C THR A 8 -8.48 7.04 4.67
N SER A 9 -7.35 6.36 4.60
CA SER A 9 -6.76 5.67 5.75
C SER A 9 -6.16 6.65 6.75
N SER A 10 -5.81 6.13 7.93
CA SER A 10 -4.93 6.84 8.87
C SER A 10 -3.52 6.96 8.29
N TRP A 11 -2.76 7.91 8.82
CA TRP A 11 -1.34 8.02 8.51
C TRP A 11 -0.57 6.85 9.13
N LEU A 12 0.43 6.37 8.39
CA LEU A 12 1.31 5.28 8.80
C LEU A 12 2.74 5.73 8.61
N THR A 13 3.56 5.59 9.66
CA THR A 13 4.98 5.94 9.58
C THR A 13 5.80 4.75 9.07
N ILE A 14 6.66 4.99 8.10
CA ILE A 14 7.61 4.00 7.60
C ILE A 14 8.89 4.10 8.41
N THR A 15 9.25 3.04 9.11
CA THR A 15 10.45 3.00 9.96
C THR A 15 11.56 2.18 9.30
N GLN A 16 12.82 2.47 9.67
CA GLN A 16 13.96 1.67 9.20
C GLN A 16 13.84 0.21 9.67
N GLU A 17 13.33 0.00 10.88
CA GLU A 17 13.10 -1.35 11.41
C GLU A 17 12.15 -2.15 10.51
N GLN A 18 11.05 -1.53 10.10
CA GLN A 18 10.07 -2.14 9.19
C GLN A 18 10.70 -2.50 7.85
N VAL A 19 11.50 -1.59 7.30
CA VAL A 19 12.22 -1.82 6.04
C VAL A 19 13.19 -2.99 6.19
N ASN A 20 13.93 -3.06 7.29
CA ASN A 20 14.87 -4.16 7.56
C ASN A 20 14.12 -5.50 7.71
N LEU A 21 12.96 -5.52 8.35
CA LEU A 21 12.13 -6.72 8.48
C LEU A 21 11.62 -7.18 7.11
N PHE A 22 11.20 -6.26 6.27
CA PHE A 22 10.76 -6.60 4.92
C PHE A 22 11.90 -7.17 4.08
N ALA A 23 13.09 -6.58 4.18
CA ALA A 23 14.30 -7.10 3.52
C ALA A 23 14.60 -8.52 3.96
N ALA A 24 14.51 -8.80 5.26
CA ALA A 24 14.74 -10.14 5.81
C ALA A 24 13.68 -11.13 5.33
N ALA A 25 12.41 -10.72 5.29
CA ALA A 25 11.30 -11.58 4.89
C ALA A 25 11.35 -11.95 3.39
N THR A 26 11.85 -11.05 2.54
CA THR A 26 11.78 -11.20 1.08
C THR A 26 13.13 -11.50 0.42
N GLY A 27 14.22 -11.28 1.13
CA GLY A 27 15.57 -11.43 0.59
C GLY A 27 16.08 -10.22 -0.17
N ASP A 28 15.34 -9.11 -0.23
CA ASP A 28 15.79 -7.89 -0.90
C ASP A 28 16.56 -7.00 0.08
N HIS A 29 17.85 -7.23 0.17
CA HIS A 29 18.76 -6.52 1.06
C HIS A 29 19.56 -5.40 0.36
N GLN A 30 19.05 -4.88 -0.74
CA GLN A 30 19.76 -3.85 -1.47
C GLN A 30 20.11 -2.66 -0.57
N TRP A 31 21.31 -2.10 -0.73
CA TRP A 31 21.83 -1.08 0.17
C TRP A 31 21.02 0.21 0.20
N ILE A 32 20.31 0.53 -0.86
CA ILE A 32 19.45 1.73 -0.90
C ILE A 32 18.33 1.69 0.16
N HIS A 33 18.00 0.50 0.66
CA HIS A 33 16.99 0.27 1.68
C HIS A 33 17.60 0.03 3.06
N THR A 34 18.69 -0.73 3.13
CA THR A 34 19.15 -1.35 4.37
C THR A 34 20.41 -0.71 4.97
N ASP A 35 21.11 0.14 4.24
CA ASP A 35 22.34 0.78 4.70
C ASP A 35 22.18 2.31 4.68
N PRO A 36 21.77 2.92 5.80
CA PRO A 36 21.54 4.37 5.86
C PRO A 36 22.78 5.22 5.49
N ASP A 37 23.97 4.79 5.90
CA ASP A 37 25.19 5.55 5.61
C ASP A 37 25.52 5.53 4.11
N LYS A 38 25.45 4.37 3.49
CA LYS A 38 25.67 4.22 2.06
C LYS A 38 24.55 4.92 1.25
N ALA A 39 23.32 4.82 1.71
CA ALA A 39 22.17 5.44 1.06
C ALA A 39 22.26 6.97 1.06
N ARG A 40 22.80 7.59 2.13
CA ARG A 40 23.03 9.04 2.17
C ARG A 40 23.95 9.53 1.07
N ALA A 41 24.92 8.72 0.69
CA ALA A 41 25.86 9.02 -0.39
C ALA A 41 25.32 8.60 -1.77
N GLY A 42 24.17 7.94 -1.82
CA GLY A 42 23.57 7.43 -3.04
C GLY A 42 22.62 8.43 -3.73
N PRO A 43 21.97 8.00 -4.82
CA PRO A 43 21.18 8.89 -5.67
C PRO A 43 19.95 9.46 -5.01
N PHE A 44 19.42 8.84 -3.94
CA PHE A 44 18.23 9.33 -3.24
C PHE A 44 18.59 10.21 -2.03
N GLY A 45 19.86 10.24 -1.59
CA GLY A 45 20.34 11.03 -0.46
C GLY A 45 19.94 10.49 0.91
N GLU A 46 19.17 9.43 0.99
CA GLU A 46 18.68 8.80 2.22
C GLU A 46 18.16 7.40 1.92
N PRO A 47 18.03 6.54 2.93
CA PRO A 47 17.43 5.21 2.70
C PRO A 47 15.96 5.36 2.31
N ILE A 48 15.52 4.51 1.40
CA ILE A 48 14.14 4.47 0.91
C ILE A 48 13.51 3.11 1.18
N ALA A 49 12.20 3.11 1.38
CA ALA A 49 11.42 1.88 1.50
C ALA A 49 11.34 1.17 0.14
N HIS A 50 11.26 -0.16 0.20
CA HIS A 50 10.95 -0.94 -1.00
C HIS A 50 9.57 -0.53 -1.52
N GLY A 51 9.43 -0.36 -2.83
CA GLY A 51 8.10 -0.15 -3.41
C GLY A 51 7.14 -1.27 -3.04
N LEU A 52 7.62 -2.51 -3.07
CA LEU A 52 6.81 -3.68 -2.70
C LEU A 52 6.43 -3.69 -1.21
N LEU A 53 7.23 -3.11 -0.32
CA LEU A 53 6.80 -2.90 1.07
C LEU A 53 5.60 -1.97 1.12
N THR A 54 5.68 -0.82 0.47
CA THR A 54 4.58 0.14 0.42
C THR A 54 3.30 -0.52 -0.09
N LEU A 55 3.39 -1.28 -1.15
CA LEU A 55 2.26 -2.04 -1.70
C LEU A 55 1.71 -3.06 -0.69
N SER A 56 2.59 -3.74 0.03
CA SER A 56 2.22 -4.76 1.02
C SER A 56 1.46 -4.20 2.21
N LEU A 57 1.45 -2.88 2.39
CA LEU A 57 0.72 -2.22 3.47
C LEU A 57 -0.75 -1.95 3.14
N LEU A 58 -1.20 -2.29 1.94
CA LEU A 58 -2.61 -2.10 1.54
C LEU A 58 -3.59 -2.67 2.56
N PRO A 59 -3.44 -3.90 3.07
CA PRO A 59 -4.36 -4.43 4.08
C PRO A 59 -4.44 -3.57 5.34
N GLN A 60 -3.33 -3.02 5.80
CA GLN A 60 -3.29 -2.14 6.96
C GLN A 60 -3.98 -0.80 6.68
N PHE A 61 -3.79 -0.23 5.49
CA PHE A 61 -4.49 0.98 5.07
C PHE A 61 -6.00 0.74 5.02
N PHE A 62 -6.43 -0.37 4.43
CA PHE A 62 -7.85 -0.72 4.38
C PHE A 62 -8.43 -0.86 5.80
N ALA A 63 -7.73 -1.53 6.69
CA ALA A 63 -8.20 -1.76 8.06
C ALA A 63 -8.41 -0.46 8.85
N SER A 64 -7.59 0.55 8.61
CA SER A 64 -7.74 1.85 9.28
C SER A 64 -8.74 2.78 8.60
N ALA A 65 -9.09 2.49 7.34
CA ALA A 65 -9.98 3.37 6.57
C ALA A 65 -11.45 3.10 6.83
N PHE A 66 -11.85 1.83 6.89
CA PHE A 66 -13.25 1.44 7.10
C PHE A 66 -13.34 0.00 7.60
N THR A 67 -14.53 -0.36 8.05
CA THR A 67 -14.86 -1.73 8.45
C THR A 67 -15.98 -2.25 7.57
N VAL A 68 -15.82 -3.48 7.07
CA VAL A 68 -16.89 -4.17 6.35
C VAL A 68 -17.59 -5.09 7.33
N THR A 69 -18.87 -4.85 7.56
CA THR A 69 -19.69 -5.71 8.41
C THR A 69 -20.12 -6.95 7.64
N SER A 70 -20.47 -8.02 8.35
CA SER A 70 -20.95 -9.27 7.75
C SER A 70 -19.95 -9.95 6.82
N THR A 71 -18.67 -9.64 6.96
CA THR A 71 -17.59 -10.29 6.23
C THR A 71 -16.84 -11.22 7.17
N ARG A 72 -16.72 -12.49 6.78
CA ARG A 72 -15.96 -13.48 7.52
C ARG A 72 -14.51 -13.54 7.08
N MET A 73 -14.23 -13.29 5.79
CA MET A 73 -12.92 -13.44 5.21
C MET A 73 -12.71 -12.49 4.04
N GLY A 74 -11.55 -11.87 4.01
CA GLY A 74 -11.09 -11.10 2.86
C GLY A 74 -9.84 -11.73 2.27
N VAL A 75 -9.76 -11.79 0.95
CA VAL A 75 -8.61 -12.36 0.23
C VAL A 75 -8.09 -11.35 -0.78
N ASN A 76 -6.79 -11.10 -0.73
CA ASN A 76 -6.12 -10.33 -1.77
C ASN A 76 -6.07 -11.20 -3.02
N TYR A 77 -6.86 -10.86 -4.02
CA TYR A 77 -6.97 -11.66 -5.23
C TYR A 77 -5.89 -11.32 -6.25
N GLY A 78 -5.59 -10.03 -6.41
CA GLY A 78 -4.60 -9.61 -7.39
C GLY A 78 -4.51 -8.10 -7.54
N LEU A 79 -3.74 -7.70 -8.53
CA LEU A 79 -3.48 -6.31 -8.90
C LEU A 79 -3.51 -6.21 -10.42
N ASN A 80 -4.16 -5.19 -10.96
CA ASN A 80 -4.18 -4.96 -12.41
C ASN A 80 -3.02 -4.07 -12.84
N LYS A 81 -2.84 -2.94 -12.17
CA LYS A 81 -1.76 -1.99 -12.46
C LYS A 81 -1.13 -1.55 -11.17
N VAL A 82 0.18 -1.46 -11.15
CA VAL A 82 0.93 -0.92 -10.03
C VAL A 82 2.05 -0.04 -10.57
N ARG A 83 2.17 1.17 -10.04
CA ARG A 83 3.28 2.06 -10.34
C ARG A 83 3.78 2.70 -9.05
N PHE A 84 5.08 2.64 -8.85
CA PHE A 84 5.76 3.34 -7.77
C PHE A 84 6.22 4.68 -8.32
N THR A 85 5.43 5.68 -8.10
CA THR A 85 5.53 6.96 -8.80
C THR A 85 6.53 7.93 -8.19
N SER A 86 6.93 7.70 -6.93
CA SER A 86 7.96 8.48 -6.24
C SER A 86 8.59 7.62 -5.15
N PRO A 87 9.88 7.85 -4.81
CA PRO A 87 10.49 7.12 -3.71
C PRO A 87 9.86 7.47 -2.36
N VAL A 88 9.94 6.53 -1.42
CA VAL A 88 9.44 6.70 -0.06
C VAL A 88 10.64 6.71 0.89
N PRO A 89 11.15 7.89 1.29
CA PRO A 89 12.20 7.94 2.29
C PRO A 89 11.76 7.31 3.61
N VAL A 90 12.68 6.62 4.27
CA VAL A 90 12.44 6.11 5.62
C VAL A 90 12.11 7.30 6.55
N GLY A 91 11.11 7.13 7.41
CA GLY A 91 10.58 8.21 8.24
C GLY A 91 9.34 8.89 7.63
N SER A 92 8.98 8.57 6.39
CA SER A 92 7.80 9.15 5.73
C SER A 92 6.51 8.72 6.41
N GLN A 93 5.54 9.63 6.36
CA GLN A 93 4.15 9.34 6.73
C GLN A 93 3.35 9.10 5.46
N LEU A 94 2.68 7.95 5.39
CA LEU A 94 1.88 7.55 4.24
C LEU A 94 0.41 7.35 4.63
N ARG A 95 -0.49 7.65 3.71
CA ARG A 95 -1.89 7.24 3.82
C ARG A 95 -2.46 6.92 2.44
N ALA A 96 -3.49 6.09 2.41
CA ALA A 96 -4.12 5.66 1.18
C ALA A 96 -5.48 6.31 0.98
N HIS A 97 -5.73 6.74 -0.25
CA HIS A 97 -7.03 7.19 -0.72
C HIS A 97 -7.67 6.06 -1.54
N LEU A 98 -8.86 5.65 -1.15
CA LEU A 98 -9.54 4.47 -1.69
C LEU A 98 -10.75 4.86 -2.52
N HIS A 99 -10.65 4.62 -3.82
CA HIS A 99 -11.72 4.86 -4.79
C HIS A 99 -12.24 3.53 -5.31
N LEU A 100 -13.54 3.27 -5.16
CA LEU A 100 -14.14 2.02 -5.59
C LEU A 100 -14.46 2.07 -7.08
N LEU A 101 -13.77 1.27 -7.88
CA LEU A 101 -13.98 1.21 -9.34
C LEU A 101 -15.09 0.26 -9.73
N GLU A 102 -15.17 -0.90 -9.07
CA GLU A 102 -16.10 -1.95 -9.45
C GLU A 102 -16.43 -2.85 -8.26
N ALA A 103 -17.65 -3.36 -8.25
CA ALA A 103 -18.11 -4.39 -7.33
C ALA A 103 -18.85 -5.45 -8.12
N ALA A 104 -18.36 -6.69 -8.13
CA ALA A 104 -18.92 -7.78 -8.88
C ALA A 104 -19.26 -8.95 -7.98
N PRO A 105 -20.50 -9.45 -7.99
CA PRO A 105 -20.87 -10.61 -7.18
C PRO A 105 -20.13 -11.85 -7.66
N LEU A 106 -19.79 -12.71 -6.70
CA LEU A 106 -19.15 -13.99 -6.93
C LEU A 106 -20.06 -15.11 -6.44
N ASP A 107 -19.75 -16.35 -6.85
CA ASP A 107 -20.36 -17.52 -6.25
C ASP A 107 -19.97 -17.62 -4.75
N ASN A 108 -20.67 -18.45 -3.98
CA ASN A 108 -20.39 -18.69 -2.56
C ASN A 108 -20.57 -17.45 -1.67
N HIS A 109 -21.53 -16.59 -2.00
CA HIS A 109 -21.82 -15.37 -1.23
C HIS A 109 -20.65 -14.40 -1.12
N GLY A 110 -19.84 -14.36 -2.17
CA GLY A 110 -18.70 -13.48 -2.25
C GLY A 110 -18.96 -12.25 -3.14
N VAL A 111 -18.10 -11.27 -2.99
CA VAL A 111 -18.02 -10.11 -3.87
C VAL A 111 -16.57 -9.76 -4.17
N GLN A 112 -16.28 -9.44 -5.42
CA GLN A 112 -14.98 -8.92 -5.80
C GLN A 112 -15.07 -7.40 -5.93
N LEU A 113 -14.20 -6.72 -5.21
CA LEU A 113 -14.07 -5.27 -5.25
C LEU A 113 -12.78 -4.91 -5.96
N THR A 114 -12.88 -3.97 -6.90
CA THR A 114 -11.71 -3.39 -7.56
C THR A 114 -11.55 -1.96 -7.06
N TRP A 115 -10.42 -1.71 -6.42
CA TRP A 115 -10.11 -0.43 -5.82
C TRP A 115 -9.01 0.29 -6.60
N GLN A 116 -9.17 1.57 -6.86
CA GLN A 116 -8.04 2.43 -7.16
C GLN A 116 -7.48 2.95 -5.85
N VAL A 117 -6.22 2.69 -5.61
CA VAL A 117 -5.52 3.11 -4.41
C VAL A 117 -4.43 4.10 -4.79
N LYS A 118 -4.48 5.28 -4.17
CA LYS A 118 -3.40 6.27 -4.28
C LYS A 118 -2.79 6.44 -2.91
N ILE A 119 -1.49 6.15 -2.80
CA ILE A 119 -0.77 6.31 -1.54
C ILE A 119 -0.03 7.63 -1.58
N GLU A 120 -0.40 8.50 -0.65
CA GLU A 120 0.14 9.84 -0.50
C GLU A 120 1.23 9.83 0.57
N ARG A 121 2.29 10.61 0.33
CA ARG A 121 3.31 10.91 1.34
C ARG A 121 3.08 12.33 1.85
N GLN A 122 3.05 12.49 3.17
CA GLN A 122 2.86 13.80 3.79
C GLN A 122 3.94 14.77 3.33
N GLY A 123 3.53 15.95 2.90
CA GLY A 123 4.43 17.01 2.43
C GLY A 123 4.88 16.86 0.97
N ALA A 124 4.44 15.83 0.25
CA ALA A 124 4.78 15.64 -1.16
C ALA A 124 3.56 15.95 -2.05
N GLU A 125 3.81 16.51 -3.23
CA GLU A 125 2.74 16.79 -4.18
C GLU A 125 2.28 15.57 -4.96
N LYS A 126 3.21 14.63 -5.23
CA LYS A 126 2.92 13.44 -6.02
C LYS A 126 2.66 12.24 -5.12
N PRO A 127 1.74 11.34 -5.50
CA PRO A 127 1.61 10.07 -4.80
C PRO A 127 2.88 9.23 -4.97
N VAL A 128 3.11 8.33 -4.01
CA VAL A 128 4.26 7.42 -4.05
C VAL A 128 3.91 6.09 -4.70
N CYS A 129 2.62 5.76 -4.75
CA CYS A 129 2.13 4.53 -5.37
C CYS A 129 0.71 4.73 -5.89
N ILE A 130 0.45 4.20 -7.08
CA ILE A 130 -0.90 4.11 -7.64
C ILE A 130 -1.10 2.66 -8.05
N ALA A 131 -2.16 2.04 -7.53
CA ALA A 131 -2.44 0.63 -7.78
C ALA A 131 -3.94 0.39 -7.99
N GLU A 132 -4.26 -0.61 -8.80
CA GLU A 132 -5.60 -1.19 -8.83
C GLU A 132 -5.54 -2.53 -8.08
N SER A 133 -6.24 -2.60 -6.96
CA SER A 133 -6.25 -3.75 -6.07
C SER A 133 -7.58 -4.48 -6.17
N LEU A 134 -7.51 -5.81 -6.35
CA LEU A 134 -8.69 -6.67 -6.38
C LEU A 134 -8.75 -7.45 -5.08
N VAL A 135 -9.84 -7.28 -4.36
CA VAL A 135 -10.09 -7.96 -3.08
C VAL A 135 -11.38 -8.75 -3.19
N ARG A 136 -11.36 -9.97 -2.71
CA ARG A 136 -12.57 -10.80 -2.60
C ARG A 136 -13.00 -10.89 -1.16
N LEU A 137 -14.25 -10.58 -0.91
CA LEU A 137 -14.86 -10.64 0.42
C LEU A 137 -15.92 -11.73 0.43
N TYR A 138 -15.95 -12.51 1.50
CA TYR A 138 -16.89 -13.60 1.69
C TYR A 138 -17.63 -13.45 3.03
N ALA A 139 -18.92 -13.66 2.97
CA ALA A 139 -19.79 -13.62 4.16
C ALA A 139 -19.56 -14.82 5.08
#